data_8703e8c706ca4e3cb367565e6838c782
#
_entry.id   8703e8c706ca4e3cb367565e6838c782
#
_cell.length_a   1.000
_cell.length_b   1.000
_cell.length_c   1.000
_cell.angle_alpha   90.00
_cell.angle_beta   90.00
_cell.angle_gamma   90.00
#
_symmetry.space_group_name_H-M   'P 1'
#
loop_
_entity.id
_entity.type
_entity.pdbx_description
1 polymer ?
#
loop_
_entity_poly.entity_id
_entity_poly.type
_entity_poly.pdbx_seq_one_letter_code
_entity_poly.pdbx_strand_id
1 'polypeptide(L)'
;MPSTEKSLKEQITAIADEIRKYSPWKGGSQKFHLPGVDGGQGPSMINGITAAVGVTSSEEYQRGVTDGTAAGYNQGHEEGYNHGMDAQKYQWWYKYLTNSDGRARTDYAYAFYGTGWNNYTFTPTQNLTVLTGTSMFYQSRIEGSLSNILGNVSIDFSNCTTAPSCFSSTRFSSLPALNMQNAGNLSNFFKDSSRLTSVDLFSVNKNTVLTQAFGYCPALENITFGGTIAKSMDIHWSTKLSTASIKSLLGVLTETVTGVTITLPVTVNGQDTLTLLQTDTELAPLYTAAIEKGYSIAFA
;
A
#
# COMPACT_ATOMS: atom_id res chain seq x y z
N MET A 1 44.31 24.44 38.73
CA MET A 1 44.76 24.04 37.40
C MET A 1 43.58 24.26 36.44
N PRO A 2 43.68 25.10 35.41
CA PRO A 2 42.54 25.27 34.48
C PRO A 2 42.47 24.00 33.64
N SER A 3 41.28 23.40 33.58
CA SER A 3 40.95 22.30 32.67
C SER A 3 41.03 22.87 31.24
N THR A 4 41.95 22.37 30.44
CA THR A 4 41.99 22.62 28.98
C THR A 4 40.82 21.88 28.34
N GLU A 5 39.62 22.46 28.40
CA GLU A 5 38.57 22.02 27.51
C GLU A 5 39.01 22.39 26.09
N LYS A 6 39.22 21.38 25.27
CA LYS A 6 39.49 21.57 23.83
C LYS A 6 38.32 22.34 23.21
N SER A 7 38.64 23.33 22.42
CA SER A 7 37.61 24.06 21.67
C SER A 7 36.79 23.10 20.80
N LEU A 8 35.54 23.41 20.50
CA LEU A 8 34.69 22.60 19.61
C LEU A 8 35.40 22.29 18.27
N LYS A 9 36.19 23.23 17.77
CA LYS A 9 37.04 23.07 16.59
C LYS A 9 38.06 21.95 16.76
N GLU A 10 38.75 21.90 17.88
CA GLU A 10 39.75 20.85 18.18
C GLU A 10 39.10 19.47 18.37
N GLN A 11 37.90 19.42 18.96
CA GLN A 11 37.13 18.19 19.12
C GLN A 11 36.67 17.66 17.76
N ILE A 12 36.14 18.50 16.89
CA ILE A 12 35.69 18.13 15.52
C ILE A 12 36.90 17.70 14.68
N THR A 13 38.02 18.39 14.78
CA THR A 13 39.24 18.01 14.06
C THR A 13 39.76 16.64 14.52
N ALA A 14 39.74 16.37 15.83
CA ALA A 14 40.15 15.09 16.38
C ALA A 14 39.25 13.92 15.89
N ILE A 15 37.94 14.15 15.82
CA ILE A 15 36.98 13.18 15.25
C ILE A 15 37.27 12.96 13.77
N ALA A 16 37.50 14.01 13.00
CA ALA A 16 37.82 13.88 11.58
C ALA A 16 39.16 13.15 11.35
N ASP A 17 40.15 13.36 12.19
CA ASP A 17 41.45 12.68 12.14
C ASP A 17 41.32 11.21 12.54
N GLU A 18 40.47 10.88 13.49
CA GLU A 18 40.19 9.50 13.87
C GLU A 18 39.47 8.74 12.74
N ILE A 19 38.46 9.35 12.12
CA ILE A 19 37.77 8.79 10.93
C ILE A 19 38.77 8.54 9.80
N ARG A 20 39.75 9.42 9.58
CA ARG A 20 40.81 9.23 8.57
C ARG A 20 41.74 8.05 8.85
N LYS A 21 41.98 7.68 10.10
CA LYS A 21 42.81 6.50 10.45
C LYS A 21 42.18 5.20 10.00
N TYR A 22 40.85 5.13 10.02
CA TYR A 22 40.08 3.95 9.64
C TYR A 22 39.58 3.99 8.20
N SER A 23 39.76 5.12 7.50
CA SER A 23 39.45 5.25 6.10
C SER A 23 40.64 4.79 5.27
N PRO A 24 40.51 3.75 4.43
CA PRO A 24 41.59 3.24 3.56
C PRO A 24 41.92 4.14 2.38
N TRP A 25 41.40 5.34 2.32
CA TRP A 25 41.69 6.28 1.26
C TRP A 25 43.14 6.74 1.29
N LYS A 26 44.03 5.84 0.86
CA LYS A 26 45.51 6.08 0.74
C LYS A 26 45.89 6.83 -0.51
N GLY A 27 44.99 7.30 -1.32
CA GLY A 27 45.28 7.89 -2.62
C GLY A 27 44.77 9.29 -2.82
N GLY A 28 45.42 10.27 -2.24
CA GLY A 28 45.17 11.65 -2.61
C GLY A 28 45.31 12.65 -1.47
N SER A 29 45.98 13.74 -1.73
CA SER A 29 46.28 14.86 -0.83
C SER A 29 45.02 15.74 -0.49
N GLN A 30 43.80 15.23 -0.61
CA GLN A 30 42.61 15.99 -0.26
C GLN A 30 42.33 15.88 1.24
N LYS A 31 42.74 16.89 1.95
CA LYS A 31 42.29 17.11 3.33
C LYS A 31 40.81 17.41 3.35
N PHE A 32 40.07 16.83 4.30
CA PHE A 32 38.70 17.27 4.56
C PHE A 32 38.77 18.72 5.06
N HIS A 33 38.17 19.61 4.29
CA HIS A 33 38.05 21.02 4.65
C HIS A 33 36.68 21.26 5.29
N LEU A 34 36.67 21.93 6.43
CA LEU A 34 35.45 22.39 7.09
C LEU A 34 35.15 23.82 6.59
N PRO A 35 34.08 24.04 5.84
CA PRO A 35 33.73 25.39 5.40
C PRO A 35 33.60 26.35 6.58
N GLY A 36 34.28 27.47 6.50
CA GLY A 36 34.31 28.51 7.55
C GLY A 36 35.26 28.25 8.73
N VAL A 37 36.02 27.13 8.73
CA VAL A 37 36.98 26.79 9.79
C VAL A 37 38.43 26.92 9.31
N ASP A 38 38.72 26.52 8.07
CA ASP A 38 40.07 26.56 7.51
C ASP A 38 40.19 27.37 6.22
N GLY A 39 39.11 28.09 5.82
CA GLY A 39 39.08 28.91 4.61
C GLY A 39 39.06 28.14 3.30
N GLY A 40 38.95 26.81 3.34
CA GLY A 40 38.93 25.96 2.15
C GLY A 40 37.57 25.88 1.48
N GLN A 41 37.57 25.80 0.16
CA GLN A 41 36.38 25.48 -0.66
C GLN A 41 36.22 23.95 -0.79
N GLY A 42 36.02 23.26 0.34
CA GLY A 42 35.80 21.83 0.35
C GLY A 42 34.29 21.47 0.53
N PRO A 43 33.91 20.21 0.29
CA PRO A 43 32.57 19.75 0.58
C PRO A 43 32.25 19.98 2.08
N SER A 44 30.97 20.27 2.38
CA SER A 44 30.51 20.46 3.77
C SER A 44 30.87 19.25 4.65
N MET A 45 30.99 19.47 5.95
CA MET A 45 31.25 18.39 6.91
C MET A 45 30.27 17.21 6.74
N ILE A 46 29.01 17.52 6.45
CA ILE A 46 27.97 16.51 6.16
C ILE A 46 28.32 15.72 4.91
N ASN A 47 28.73 16.38 3.83
CA ASN A 47 29.13 15.69 2.59
C ASN A 47 30.41 14.88 2.79
N GLY A 48 31.34 15.38 3.60
CA GLY A 48 32.56 14.65 3.98
C GLY A 48 32.26 13.39 4.80
N ILE A 49 31.35 13.47 5.78
CA ILE A 49 30.90 12.31 6.57
C ILE A 49 30.11 11.35 5.69
N THR A 50 29.22 11.83 4.84
CA THR A 50 28.44 10.99 3.90
C THR A 50 29.36 10.28 2.92
N ALA A 51 30.38 10.95 2.40
CA ALA A 51 31.39 10.34 1.53
C ALA A 51 32.26 9.32 2.29
N ALA A 52 32.66 9.59 3.52
CA ALA A 52 33.42 8.66 4.36
C ALA A 52 32.61 7.41 4.75
N VAL A 53 31.33 7.57 5.08
CA VAL A 53 30.40 6.45 5.37
C VAL A 53 30.12 5.65 4.09
N GLY A 54 29.93 6.32 2.97
CA GLY A 54 29.79 5.66 1.66
C GLY A 54 31.03 4.89 1.24
N VAL A 55 32.23 5.42 1.52
CA VAL A 55 33.51 4.76 1.27
C VAL A 55 33.70 3.56 2.19
N THR A 56 33.35 3.66 3.47
CA THR A 56 33.43 2.52 4.43
C THR A 56 32.51 1.38 4.01
N SER A 57 31.29 1.67 3.61
CA SER A 57 30.37 0.64 3.11
C SER A 57 30.81 0.05 1.77
N SER A 58 31.42 0.85 0.89
CA SER A 58 32.03 0.40 -0.36
C SER A 58 33.28 -0.47 -0.13
N GLU A 59 34.01 -0.23 0.95
CA GLU A 59 35.20 -1.01 1.30
C GLU A 59 34.89 -2.27 2.08
N GLU A 60 33.89 -2.28 2.90
CA GLU A 60 33.32 -3.51 3.47
C GLU A 60 32.80 -4.40 2.35
N TYR A 61 32.18 -3.81 1.35
CA TYR A 61 31.79 -4.48 0.11
C TYR A 61 33.02 -5.02 -0.64
N GLN A 62 34.06 -4.22 -0.86
CA GLN A 62 35.30 -4.64 -1.55
C GLN A 62 36.10 -5.65 -0.72
N ARG A 63 36.08 -5.55 0.61
CA ARG A 63 36.69 -6.54 1.51
C ARG A 63 35.92 -7.86 1.47
N GLY A 64 34.59 -7.82 1.48
CA GLY A 64 33.73 -8.99 1.27
C GLY A 64 33.99 -9.67 -0.08
N VAL A 65 34.32 -8.88 -1.13
CA VAL A 65 34.70 -9.40 -2.46
C VAL A 65 36.12 -9.98 -2.47
N THR A 66 37.08 -9.39 -1.71
CA THR A 66 38.52 -9.80 -1.74
C THR A 66 38.82 -10.93 -0.78
N ASP A 67 38.17 -10.99 0.37
CA ASP A 67 38.41 -11.99 1.43
C ASP A 67 37.44 -13.17 1.35
N GLY A 68 36.48 -13.11 0.41
CA GLY A 68 35.34 -14.02 0.39
C GLY A 68 35.50 -15.22 -0.51
N THR A 69 35.38 -16.40 0.06
CA THR A 69 34.74 -17.49 -0.67
C THR A 69 33.36 -17.03 -1.15
N ALA A 70 32.85 -17.56 -2.26
CA ALA A 70 31.53 -17.18 -2.82
C ALA A 70 30.38 -17.13 -1.80
N ALA A 71 30.49 -17.87 -0.70
CA ALA A 71 29.55 -17.86 0.41
C ALA A 71 29.65 -16.58 1.28
N GLY A 72 30.86 -16.09 1.57
CA GLY A 72 31.04 -14.83 2.34
C GLY A 72 30.60 -13.61 1.54
N TYR A 73 30.82 -13.61 0.22
CA TYR A 73 30.32 -12.56 -0.67
C TYR A 73 28.79 -12.53 -0.68
N ASN A 74 28.15 -13.67 -0.86
CA ASN A 74 26.69 -13.76 -0.93
C ASN A 74 26.07 -13.35 0.41
N GLN A 75 26.63 -13.78 1.54
CA GLN A 75 26.13 -13.43 2.86
C GLN A 75 26.34 -11.93 3.16
N GLY A 76 27.51 -11.38 2.90
CA GLY A 76 27.78 -9.94 3.13
C GLY A 76 27.01 -9.04 2.19
N HIS A 77 26.80 -9.47 0.94
CA HIS A 77 25.94 -8.77 -0.01
C HIS A 77 24.49 -8.81 0.40
N GLU A 78 24.01 -9.96 0.84
CA GLU A 78 22.61 -10.16 1.28
C GLU A 78 22.33 -9.40 2.59
N GLU A 79 23.24 -9.45 3.55
CA GLU A 79 23.14 -8.69 4.80
C GLU A 79 23.25 -7.18 4.55
N GLY A 80 24.22 -6.70 3.76
CA GLY A 80 24.38 -5.29 3.43
C GLY A 80 23.24 -4.75 2.58
N TYR A 81 22.74 -5.53 1.63
CA TYR A 81 21.57 -5.21 0.82
C TYR A 81 20.31 -5.15 1.70
N ASN A 82 20.12 -6.14 2.56
CA ASN A 82 18.97 -6.19 3.47
C ASN A 82 19.01 -5.07 4.52
N HIS A 83 20.16 -4.77 5.11
CA HIS A 83 20.35 -3.62 6.01
C HIS A 83 20.12 -2.29 5.31
N GLY A 84 20.62 -2.11 4.09
CA GLY A 84 20.38 -0.91 3.29
C GLY A 84 18.92 -0.76 2.88
N MET A 85 18.29 -1.87 2.51
CA MET A 85 16.87 -1.92 2.17
C MET A 85 15.99 -1.71 3.40
N ASP A 86 16.34 -2.26 4.56
CA ASP A 86 15.58 -2.08 5.79
C ASP A 86 15.67 -0.65 6.31
N ALA A 87 16.83 0.00 6.23
CA ALA A 87 16.99 1.40 6.57
C ALA A 87 16.19 2.32 5.62
N GLN A 88 16.20 2.04 4.32
CA GLN A 88 15.38 2.76 3.34
C GLN A 88 13.89 2.51 3.54
N LYS A 89 13.48 1.27 3.80
CA LYS A 89 12.10 0.91 4.16
C LYS A 89 11.63 1.72 5.37
N TYR A 90 12.41 1.70 6.46
CA TYR A 90 12.02 2.37 7.71
C TYR A 90 11.85 3.87 7.52
N GLN A 91 12.79 4.52 6.82
CA GLN A 91 12.69 5.97 6.55
C GLN A 91 11.56 6.30 5.59
N TRP A 92 11.35 5.48 4.56
CA TRP A 92 10.32 5.72 3.58
C TRP A 92 8.92 5.53 4.19
N TRP A 93 8.70 4.44 4.93
CA TRP A 93 7.46 4.15 5.63
C TRP A 93 7.17 5.16 6.74
N TYR A 94 8.14 5.50 7.55
CA TYR A 94 7.99 6.52 8.59
C TYR A 94 7.56 7.85 7.99
N LYS A 95 8.16 8.24 6.86
CA LYS A 95 7.81 9.47 6.13
C LYS A 95 6.38 9.46 5.60
N TYR A 96 5.83 8.29 5.20
CA TYR A 96 4.48 8.19 4.64
C TYR A 96 3.41 7.86 5.68
N LEU A 97 3.75 7.23 6.78
CA LEU A 97 2.80 6.83 7.83
C LEU A 97 2.71 7.83 8.98
N THR A 98 3.65 8.76 9.08
CA THR A 98 3.66 9.78 10.14
C THR A 98 3.63 11.20 9.56
N ASN A 99 3.06 12.12 10.30
CA ASN A 99 3.19 13.54 10.04
C ASN A 99 4.58 14.04 10.48
N SER A 100 4.93 15.30 10.13
CA SER A 100 6.19 15.93 10.55
C SER A 100 6.37 16.03 12.07
N ASP A 101 5.26 15.91 12.82
CA ASP A 101 5.24 15.90 14.30
C ASP A 101 5.34 14.47 14.89
N GLY A 102 5.58 13.45 14.06
CA GLY A 102 5.69 12.06 14.47
C GLY A 102 4.36 11.35 14.76
N ARG A 103 3.21 12.00 14.54
CA ARG A 103 1.90 11.37 14.73
C ARG A 103 1.51 10.55 13.53
N ALA A 104 0.71 9.48 13.77
CA ALA A 104 0.16 8.68 12.70
C ALA A 104 -0.65 9.56 11.73
N ARG A 105 -0.43 9.37 10.44
CA ARG A 105 -1.23 10.04 9.41
C ARG A 105 -2.63 9.43 9.38
N THR A 106 -3.57 10.22 8.90
CA THR A 106 -4.94 9.78 8.62
C THR A 106 -5.32 10.04 7.16
N ASP A 107 -4.56 10.90 6.47
CA ASP A 107 -4.64 11.09 5.04
C ASP A 107 -3.57 10.24 4.36
N TYR A 108 -4.00 9.21 3.66
CA TYR A 108 -3.16 8.27 2.93
C TYR A 108 -3.31 8.39 1.40
N ALA A 109 -3.81 9.54 0.92
CA ALA A 109 -3.89 9.76 -0.52
C ALA A 109 -2.53 9.52 -1.19
N TYR A 110 -2.51 8.66 -2.21
CA TYR A 110 -1.32 8.25 -2.97
C TYR A 110 -0.18 7.60 -2.16
N ALA A 111 -0.43 7.17 -0.92
CA ALA A 111 0.63 6.67 -0.03
C ALA A 111 1.43 5.49 -0.60
N PHE A 112 0.77 4.58 -1.32
CA PHE A 112 1.37 3.39 -1.93
C PHE A 112 1.22 3.36 -3.45
N TYR A 113 1.02 4.52 -4.07
CA TYR A 113 0.85 4.67 -5.51
C TYR A 113 2.07 4.13 -6.27
N GLY A 114 1.81 3.27 -7.27
CA GLY A 114 2.85 2.77 -8.17
C GLY A 114 3.93 1.91 -7.50
N THR A 115 3.77 1.52 -6.25
CA THR A 115 4.79 0.75 -5.51
C THR A 115 4.97 -0.64 -6.10
N GLY A 116 6.20 -0.97 -6.48
CA GLY A 116 6.58 -2.26 -7.06
C GLY A 116 7.20 -3.21 -6.02
N TRP A 117 6.44 -3.60 -5.02
CA TRP A 117 6.94 -4.40 -3.90
C TRP A 117 6.72 -5.88 -4.16
N ASN A 118 7.71 -6.50 -4.74
CA ASN A 118 7.77 -7.96 -4.83
C ASN A 118 8.52 -8.45 -3.59
N ASN A 119 7.88 -9.30 -2.79
CA ASN A 119 8.47 -10.09 -1.68
C ASN A 119 8.90 -9.35 -0.40
N TYR A 120 8.32 -8.20 -0.06
CA TYR A 120 8.64 -7.57 1.22
C TYR A 120 7.52 -7.77 2.24
N THR A 121 7.85 -8.47 3.33
CA THR A 121 7.04 -8.48 4.55
C THR A 121 7.27 -7.13 5.23
N PHE A 122 6.26 -6.30 5.28
CA PHE A 122 6.27 -5.09 6.06
C PHE A 122 5.62 -5.37 7.41
N THR A 123 6.30 -5.05 8.48
CA THR A 123 5.75 -5.11 9.85
C THR A 123 5.65 -3.69 10.40
N PRO A 124 4.62 -2.92 10.05
CA PRO A 124 4.36 -1.67 10.74
C PRO A 124 4.11 -1.97 12.22
N THR A 125 4.51 -1.05 13.08
CA THR A 125 4.37 -1.18 14.52
C THR A 125 3.02 -0.70 15.05
N GLN A 126 2.16 -0.18 14.19
CA GLN A 126 0.86 0.38 14.57
C GLN A 126 -0.20 0.22 13.47
N ASN A 127 -1.45 0.09 13.87
CA ASN A 127 -2.58 0.06 12.96
C ASN A 127 -2.74 1.39 12.22
N LEU A 128 -3.21 1.33 10.97
CA LEU A 128 -3.44 2.49 10.13
C LEU A 128 -4.93 2.83 10.15
N THR A 129 -5.27 4.03 10.61
CA THR A 129 -6.65 4.57 10.54
C THR A 129 -6.75 5.51 9.36
N VAL A 130 -7.53 5.14 8.35
CA VAL A 130 -7.65 5.88 7.09
C VAL A 130 -8.87 6.80 7.14
N LEU A 131 -8.67 8.11 7.07
CA LEU A 131 -9.74 9.09 6.85
C LEU A 131 -9.89 9.45 5.37
N THR A 132 -8.79 9.47 4.63
CA THR A 132 -8.75 9.72 3.19
C THR A 132 -7.83 8.70 2.53
N GLY A 133 -8.37 7.90 1.63
CA GLY A 133 -7.64 6.82 0.93
C GLY A 133 -7.59 6.98 -0.59
N THR A 134 -7.73 8.21 -1.12
CA THR A 134 -7.71 8.47 -2.57
C THR A 134 -6.47 7.88 -3.23
N SER A 135 -6.64 6.98 -4.20
CA SER A 135 -5.54 6.33 -4.93
C SER A 135 -4.45 5.73 -4.03
N MET A 136 -4.78 5.34 -2.78
CA MET A 136 -3.81 4.90 -1.79
C MET A 136 -2.89 3.79 -2.32
N PHE A 137 -3.44 2.78 -2.98
CA PHE A 137 -2.71 1.67 -3.59
C PHE A 137 -2.78 1.66 -5.14
N TYR A 138 -3.22 2.75 -5.76
CA TYR A 138 -3.40 2.80 -7.21
C TYR A 138 -2.13 2.38 -7.96
N GLN A 139 -2.27 1.49 -8.96
CA GLN A 139 -1.17 0.91 -9.71
C GLN A 139 -0.08 0.21 -8.87
N SER A 140 -0.40 -0.13 -7.63
CA SER A 140 0.53 -0.91 -6.81
C SER A 140 0.74 -2.30 -7.43
N ARG A 141 2.01 -2.69 -7.59
CA ARG A 141 2.40 -4.00 -8.11
C ARG A 141 2.57 -5.04 -7.01
N ILE A 142 2.11 -4.74 -5.82
CA ILE A 142 2.13 -5.68 -4.70
C ILE A 142 1.24 -6.87 -5.05
N GLU A 143 1.79 -8.08 -4.97
CA GLU A 143 1.10 -9.33 -5.29
C GLU A 143 0.68 -10.05 -4.02
N GLY A 144 -0.41 -10.84 -4.11
CA GLY A 144 -0.90 -11.66 -3.03
C GLY A 144 -1.93 -10.97 -2.13
N SER A 145 -2.00 -11.41 -0.88
CA SER A 145 -2.92 -10.86 0.12
C SER A 145 -2.39 -9.58 0.74
N LEU A 146 -3.24 -8.57 0.90
CA LEU A 146 -2.88 -7.36 1.65
C LEU A 146 -2.44 -7.68 3.08
N SER A 147 -3.06 -8.68 3.71
CA SER A 147 -2.70 -9.13 5.06
C SER A 147 -1.26 -9.65 5.14
N ASN A 148 -0.77 -10.35 4.10
CA ASN A 148 0.60 -10.85 4.05
C ASN A 148 1.65 -9.71 3.97
N ILE A 149 1.24 -8.57 3.44
CA ILE A 149 2.12 -7.41 3.25
C ILE A 149 2.20 -6.57 4.52
N LEU A 150 1.08 -6.44 5.20
CA LEU A 150 0.96 -5.62 6.41
C LEU A 150 1.43 -6.35 7.67
N GLY A 151 1.66 -7.68 7.59
CA GLY A 151 2.01 -8.47 8.76
C GLY A 151 0.89 -8.41 9.82
N ASN A 152 1.23 -7.99 11.03
CA ASN A 152 0.27 -7.88 12.15
C ASN A 152 -0.49 -6.56 12.20
N VAL A 153 -0.32 -5.68 11.21
CA VAL A 153 -1.01 -4.38 11.18
C VAL A 153 -2.31 -4.49 10.39
N SER A 154 -3.36 -3.93 10.95
CA SER A 154 -4.65 -3.74 10.27
C SER A 154 -4.73 -2.35 9.63
N ILE A 155 -5.44 -2.28 8.51
CA ILE A 155 -5.89 -0.99 7.95
C ILE A 155 -7.36 -0.84 8.30
N ASP A 156 -7.65 0.18 9.08
CA ASP A 156 -9.02 0.52 9.47
C ASP A 156 -9.57 1.65 8.58
N PHE A 157 -10.55 1.33 7.77
CA PHE A 157 -11.29 2.26 6.92
C PHE A 157 -12.62 2.71 7.55
N SER A 158 -12.93 2.32 8.78
CA SER A 158 -14.25 2.61 9.40
C SER A 158 -14.58 4.10 9.47
N ASN A 159 -13.56 4.94 9.56
CA ASN A 159 -13.70 6.40 9.57
C ASN A 159 -13.41 7.04 8.21
N CYS A 160 -13.19 6.25 7.15
CA CYS A 160 -12.84 6.76 5.83
C CYS A 160 -14.03 7.50 5.19
N THR A 161 -13.83 8.76 4.84
CA THR A 161 -14.86 9.59 4.22
C THR A 161 -14.80 9.57 2.70
N THR A 162 -13.64 9.26 2.10
CA THR A 162 -13.46 9.19 0.66
C THR A 162 -12.23 8.38 0.29
N ALA A 163 -12.37 7.48 -0.70
CA ALA A 163 -11.27 6.66 -1.18
C ALA A 163 -11.44 6.28 -2.67
N PRO A 164 -11.65 7.24 -3.60
CA PRO A 164 -11.74 6.90 -5.01
C PRO A 164 -10.42 6.29 -5.48
N SER A 165 -10.50 5.27 -6.34
CA SER A 165 -9.37 4.54 -6.94
C SER A 165 -8.39 3.91 -5.92
N CYS A 166 -8.81 3.68 -4.68
CA CYS A 166 -7.92 3.23 -3.61
C CYS A 166 -7.14 1.97 -3.98
N PHE A 167 -7.80 0.97 -4.52
CA PHE A 167 -7.23 -0.31 -4.96
C PHE A 167 -7.30 -0.49 -6.48
N SER A 168 -7.45 0.58 -7.27
CA SER A 168 -7.52 0.47 -8.71
C SER A 168 -6.18 0.05 -9.32
N SER A 169 -6.24 -0.81 -10.35
CA SER A 169 -5.08 -1.34 -11.08
C SER A 169 -4.04 -2.04 -10.18
N THR A 170 -4.48 -2.64 -9.08
CA THR A 170 -3.61 -3.37 -8.16
C THR A 170 -3.47 -4.84 -8.57
N ARG A 171 -2.47 -5.52 -7.98
CA ARG A 171 -2.23 -6.95 -8.18
C ARG A 171 -2.57 -7.79 -6.94
N PHE A 172 -3.29 -7.24 -5.98
CA PHE A 172 -3.79 -8.00 -4.85
C PHE A 172 -4.69 -9.14 -5.33
N SER A 173 -4.48 -10.32 -4.78
CA SER A 173 -5.37 -11.48 -5.01
C SER A 173 -6.53 -11.50 -4.02
N SER A 174 -6.31 -11.02 -2.79
CA SER A 174 -7.34 -10.95 -1.76
C SER A 174 -7.18 -9.72 -0.87
N LEU A 175 -8.31 -9.24 -0.38
CA LEU A 175 -8.39 -8.12 0.56
C LEU A 175 -9.18 -8.54 1.79
N PRO A 176 -8.79 -8.04 2.98
CA PRO A 176 -9.54 -8.26 4.22
C PRO A 176 -10.87 -7.51 4.21
N ALA A 177 -11.59 -7.56 5.32
CA ALA A 177 -12.80 -6.78 5.51
C ALA A 177 -12.55 -5.27 5.38
N LEU A 178 -13.33 -4.64 4.52
CA LEU A 178 -13.28 -3.20 4.23
C LEU A 178 -14.57 -2.54 4.70
N ASN A 179 -14.54 -1.96 5.90
CA ASN A 179 -15.67 -1.19 6.43
C ASN A 179 -15.60 0.24 5.88
N MET A 180 -16.40 0.52 4.85
CA MET A 180 -16.46 1.81 4.17
C MET A 180 -17.77 2.56 4.44
N GLN A 181 -18.44 2.28 5.57
CA GLN A 181 -19.77 2.83 5.86
C GLN A 181 -19.82 4.35 6.00
N ASN A 182 -18.70 5.01 6.25
CA ASN A 182 -18.59 6.46 6.28
C ASN A 182 -18.14 7.09 4.96
N ALA A 183 -17.80 6.27 3.96
CA ALA A 183 -17.30 6.76 2.69
C ALA A 183 -18.43 7.29 1.79
N GLY A 184 -18.31 8.55 1.37
CA GLY A 184 -19.21 9.16 0.38
C GLY A 184 -18.82 8.87 -1.06
N ASN A 185 -17.56 8.58 -1.34
CA ASN A 185 -17.07 8.35 -2.71
C ASN A 185 -16.05 7.22 -2.77
N LEU A 186 -16.42 6.14 -3.49
CA LEU A 186 -15.59 4.98 -3.80
C LEU A 186 -15.54 4.72 -5.33
N SER A 187 -15.63 5.79 -6.14
CA SER A 187 -15.52 5.67 -7.60
C SER A 187 -14.21 5.00 -7.99
N ASN A 188 -14.24 4.06 -8.94
CA ASN A 188 -13.10 3.29 -9.43
C ASN A 188 -12.35 2.48 -8.33
N PHE A 189 -12.97 2.15 -7.21
CA PHE A 189 -12.30 1.65 -6.01
C PHE A 189 -11.41 0.43 -6.28
N PHE A 190 -11.93 -0.58 -7.00
CA PHE A 190 -11.20 -1.77 -7.45
C PHE A 190 -10.95 -1.80 -8.96
N LYS A 191 -11.25 -0.72 -9.69
CA LYS A 191 -11.18 -0.72 -11.14
C LYS A 191 -9.85 -1.27 -11.66
N ASP A 192 -9.90 -2.12 -12.71
CA ASP A 192 -8.74 -2.75 -13.35
C ASP A 192 -7.93 -3.68 -12.42
N SER A 193 -8.48 -4.12 -11.29
CA SER A 193 -7.84 -5.09 -10.39
C SER A 193 -8.09 -6.52 -10.87
N SER A 194 -7.46 -6.86 -12.00
CA SER A 194 -7.71 -8.09 -12.76
C SER A 194 -7.30 -9.38 -12.04
N ARG A 195 -6.53 -9.30 -10.96
CA ARG A 195 -6.09 -10.45 -10.14
C ARG A 195 -6.86 -10.62 -8.84
N LEU A 196 -7.74 -9.69 -8.51
CA LEU A 196 -8.53 -9.73 -7.28
C LEU A 196 -9.55 -10.88 -7.36
N THR A 197 -9.38 -11.90 -6.52
CA THR A 197 -10.26 -13.07 -6.45
C THR A 197 -11.22 -12.99 -5.27
N SER A 198 -10.83 -12.32 -4.17
CA SER A 198 -11.68 -12.25 -2.98
C SER A 198 -11.56 -10.94 -2.21
N VAL A 199 -12.69 -10.56 -1.62
CA VAL A 199 -12.79 -9.50 -0.62
C VAL A 199 -13.65 -10.04 0.53
N ASP A 200 -13.12 -10.11 1.75
CA ASP A 200 -13.82 -10.74 2.88
C ASP A 200 -15.12 -10.03 3.20
N LEU A 201 -15.10 -8.69 3.23
CA LEU A 201 -16.29 -7.84 3.42
C LEU A 201 -16.07 -6.49 2.75
N PHE A 202 -17.05 -6.05 1.96
CA PHE A 202 -17.14 -4.70 1.41
C PHE A 202 -18.43 -4.04 1.89
N SER A 203 -18.33 -3.24 2.95
CA SER A 203 -19.49 -2.63 3.61
C SER A 203 -19.55 -1.13 3.32
N VAL A 204 -20.69 -0.68 2.79
CA VAL A 204 -20.93 0.72 2.37
C VAL A 204 -22.24 1.27 2.93
N ASN A 205 -22.44 2.58 2.86
CA ASN A 205 -23.72 3.20 3.18
C ASN A 205 -24.52 3.55 1.90
N LYS A 206 -25.80 3.81 2.09
CA LYS A 206 -26.75 4.11 1.00
C LYS A 206 -26.39 5.33 0.12
N ASN A 207 -25.55 6.23 0.61
CA ASN A 207 -25.15 7.45 -0.12
C ASN A 207 -23.82 7.29 -0.85
N THR A 208 -23.12 6.18 -0.64
CA THR A 208 -21.79 5.94 -1.24
C THR A 208 -21.86 5.89 -2.76
N VAL A 209 -21.07 6.72 -3.42
CA VAL A 209 -20.92 6.71 -4.89
C VAL A 209 -20.01 5.53 -5.28
N LEU A 210 -20.53 4.63 -6.14
CA LEU A 210 -19.88 3.39 -6.57
C LEU A 210 -19.58 3.36 -8.09
N THR A 211 -19.46 4.52 -8.74
CA THR A 211 -19.21 4.61 -10.19
C THR A 211 -17.96 3.83 -10.57
N GLN A 212 -18.09 2.81 -11.42
CA GLN A 212 -17.02 1.92 -11.84
C GLN A 212 -16.20 1.29 -10.68
N ALA A 213 -16.80 1.16 -9.49
CA ALA A 213 -16.08 0.63 -8.32
C ALA A 213 -15.50 -0.77 -8.58
N PHE A 214 -16.15 -1.59 -9.42
CA PHE A 214 -15.74 -2.94 -9.82
C PHE A 214 -15.43 -3.06 -11.32
N GLY A 215 -15.15 -1.94 -12.00
CA GLY A 215 -14.84 -1.94 -13.43
C GLY A 215 -13.64 -2.83 -13.73
N TYR A 216 -13.81 -3.84 -14.61
CA TYR A 216 -12.79 -4.80 -15.01
C TYR A 216 -12.11 -5.56 -13.88
N CYS A 217 -12.91 -6.28 -13.08
CA CYS A 217 -12.44 -7.25 -12.05
C CYS A 217 -12.78 -8.70 -12.45
N PRO A 218 -12.24 -9.25 -13.56
CA PRO A 218 -12.70 -10.52 -14.14
C PRO A 218 -12.36 -11.77 -13.31
N ALA A 219 -11.46 -11.65 -12.34
CA ALA A 219 -11.08 -12.74 -11.46
C ALA A 219 -11.90 -12.79 -10.15
N LEU A 220 -12.73 -11.76 -9.89
CA LEU A 220 -13.46 -11.66 -8.63
C LEU A 220 -14.53 -12.77 -8.53
N GLU A 221 -14.37 -13.60 -7.51
CA GLU A 221 -15.19 -14.77 -7.25
C GLU A 221 -15.94 -14.65 -5.94
N ASN A 222 -15.24 -14.28 -4.88
CA ASN A 222 -15.79 -14.25 -3.53
C ASN A 222 -15.75 -12.84 -2.94
N ILE A 223 -16.92 -12.25 -2.74
CA ILE A 223 -17.08 -10.97 -2.04
C ILE A 223 -18.35 -11.00 -1.18
N THR A 224 -18.22 -10.60 0.07
CA THR A 224 -19.38 -10.37 0.92
C THR A 224 -19.71 -8.88 0.92
N PHE A 225 -20.92 -8.53 0.47
CA PHE A 225 -21.42 -7.16 0.56
C PHE A 225 -22.07 -6.93 1.92
N GLY A 226 -21.86 -5.74 2.49
CA GLY A 226 -22.43 -5.33 3.77
C GLY A 226 -22.95 -3.90 3.72
N GLY A 227 -23.70 -3.53 4.74
CA GLY A 227 -24.34 -2.21 4.81
C GLY A 227 -25.54 -2.08 3.89
N THR A 228 -25.59 -1.00 3.09
CA THR A 228 -26.73 -0.72 2.20
C THR A 228 -26.24 -0.08 0.90
N ILE A 229 -26.66 -0.60 -0.24
CA ILE A 229 -26.39 -0.03 -1.57
C ILE A 229 -27.69 0.59 -2.10
N ALA A 230 -27.68 1.91 -2.32
CA ALA A 230 -28.78 2.67 -2.92
C ALA A 230 -28.31 3.62 -4.02
N LYS A 231 -27.15 3.32 -4.62
CA LYS A 231 -26.58 3.99 -5.79
C LYS A 231 -26.28 2.96 -6.86
N SER A 232 -26.35 3.37 -8.12
CA SER A 232 -26.02 2.50 -9.25
C SER A 232 -24.60 1.94 -9.11
N MET A 233 -24.47 0.65 -9.39
CA MET A 233 -23.20 -0.08 -9.34
C MET A 233 -23.11 -1.04 -10.51
N ASP A 234 -21.91 -1.17 -11.05
CA ASP A 234 -21.61 -2.05 -12.16
C ASP A 234 -20.52 -3.04 -11.76
N ILE A 235 -20.84 -4.33 -11.87
CA ILE A 235 -19.95 -5.45 -11.57
C ILE A 235 -19.94 -6.50 -12.70
N HIS A 236 -20.43 -6.14 -13.90
CA HIS A 236 -20.62 -7.08 -15.02
C HIS A 236 -19.33 -7.78 -15.49
N TRP A 237 -18.16 -7.20 -15.25
CA TRP A 237 -16.89 -7.84 -15.59
C TRP A 237 -16.54 -9.04 -14.70
N SER A 238 -17.21 -9.20 -13.58
CA SER A 238 -16.93 -10.26 -12.59
C SER A 238 -17.70 -11.54 -12.89
N THR A 239 -17.39 -12.18 -14.02
CA THR A 239 -18.11 -13.37 -14.54
C THR A 239 -17.90 -14.63 -13.71
N LYS A 240 -17.03 -14.60 -12.70
CA LYS A 240 -16.73 -15.71 -11.78
C LYS A 240 -17.40 -15.58 -10.41
N LEU A 241 -18.25 -14.57 -10.20
CA LEU A 241 -18.92 -14.40 -8.91
C LEU A 241 -19.61 -15.69 -8.44
N SER A 242 -19.38 -16.05 -7.18
CA SER A 242 -20.08 -17.16 -6.54
C SER A 242 -21.55 -16.77 -6.28
N THR A 243 -22.42 -17.78 -6.19
CA THR A 243 -23.83 -17.59 -5.79
C THR A 243 -23.92 -16.89 -4.43
N ALA A 244 -23.03 -17.22 -3.50
CA ALA A 244 -22.97 -16.55 -2.19
C ALA A 244 -22.67 -15.06 -2.31
N SER A 245 -21.78 -14.65 -3.24
CA SER A 245 -21.47 -13.22 -3.49
C SER A 245 -22.67 -12.49 -4.07
N ILE A 246 -23.37 -13.09 -5.03
CA ILE A 246 -24.61 -12.55 -5.61
C ILE A 246 -25.69 -12.43 -4.53
N LYS A 247 -25.86 -13.46 -3.71
CA LYS A 247 -26.81 -13.46 -2.60
C LYS A 247 -26.52 -12.31 -1.61
N SER A 248 -25.26 -12.12 -1.24
CA SER A 248 -24.89 -11.03 -0.31
C SER A 248 -25.13 -9.65 -0.95
N LEU A 249 -24.89 -9.49 -2.26
CA LEU A 249 -25.17 -8.26 -3.00
C LEU A 249 -26.68 -7.94 -2.99
N LEU A 250 -27.51 -8.90 -3.38
CA LEU A 250 -28.97 -8.71 -3.38
C LEU A 250 -29.51 -8.42 -1.96
N GLY A 251 -28.92 -9.05 -0.94
CA GLY A 251 -29.30 -8.86 0.46
C GLY A 251 -29.09 -7.44 1.00
N VAL A 252 -28.21 -6.65 0.40
CA VAL A 252 -27.93 -5.24 0.80
C VAL A 252 -28.72 -4.22 -0.02
N LEU A 253 -29.55 -4.64 -0.98
CA LEU A 253 -30.46 -3.78 -1.75
C LEU A 253 -31.77 -3.55 -0.96
N THR A 254 -31.66 -2.84 0.15
CA THR A 254 -32.73 -2.77 1.15
C THR A 254 -33.58 -1.50 1.09
N GLU A 255 -33.10 -0.44 0.48
CA GLU A 255 -33.79 0.86 0.39
C GLU A 255 -34.82 0.87 -0.75
N THR A 256 -35.85 1.70 -0.62
CA THR A 256 -36.72 2.05 -1.76
C THR A 256 -36.02 3.11 -2.59
N VAL A 257 -35.83 2.83 -3.88
CA VAL A 257 -35.03 3.66 -4.77
C VAL A 257 -35.75 3.97 -6.09
N THR A 258 -35.25 4.97 -6.82
CA THR A 258 -35.71 5.29 -8.17
C THR A 258 -34.50 5.58 -9.05
N GLY A 259 -34.44 4.99 -10.23
CA GLY A 259 -33.34 5.21 -11.19
C GLY A 259 -32.01 4.61 -10.76
N VAL A 260 -32.01 3.64 -9.88
CA VAL A 260 -30.80 2.91 -9.44
C VAL A 260 -30.70 1.61 -10.21
N THR A 261 -29.56 1.41 -10.90
CA THR A 261 -29.29 0.22 -11.69
C THR A 261 -28.10 -0.54 -11.11
N ILE A 262 -28.28 -1.84 -10.91
CA ILE A 262 -27.20 -2.79 -10.58
C ILE A 262 -26.94 -3.61 -11.82
N THR A 263 -25.72 -3.49 -12.41
CA THR A 263 -25.36 -4.23 -13.63
C THR A 263 -24.54 -5.46 -13.26
N LEU A 264 -25.08 -6.63 -13.58
CA LEU A 264 -24.48 -7.95 -13.35
C LEU A 264 -23.93 -8.52 -14.68
N PRO A 265 -23.02 -9.51 -14.64
CA PRO A 265 -22.63 -10.26 -15.84
C PRO A 265 -23.82 -10.96 -16.49
N VAL A 266 -23.85 -11.06 -17.82
CA VAL A 266 -24.83 -11.89 -18.55
C VAL A 266 -24.76 -13.34 -18.07
N THR A 267 -23.53 -13.84 -17.84
CA THR A 267 -23.31 -15.19 -17.31
C THR A 267 -22.36 -15.18 -16.12
N VAL A 268 -22.63 -16.03 -15.15
CA VAL A 268 -21.72 -16.30 -14.03
C VAL A 268 -21.40 -17.79 -13.98
N ASN A 269 -20.11 -18.12 -13.96
CA ASN A 269 -19.64 -19.51 -14.00
C ASN A 269 -20.29 -20.36 -15.12
N GLY A 270 -20.54 -19.74 -16.27
CA GLY A 270 -21.16 -20.38 -17.43
C GLY A 270 -22.67 -20.55 -17.36
N GLN A 271 -23.34 -20.06 -16.33
CA GLN A 271 -24.79 -20.06 -16.17
C GLN A 271 -25.37 -18.70 -16.54
N ASP A 272 -26.52 -18.68 -17.21
CA ASP A 272 -27.27 -17.46 -17.45
C ASP A 272 -27.70 -16.82 -16.14
N THR A 273 -27.28 -15.58 -15.92
CA THR A 273 -27.47 -14.91 -14.62
C THR A 273 -28.95 -14.65 -14.33
N LEU A 274 -29.73 -14.26 -15.33
CA LEU A 274 -31.17 -14.01 -15.13
C LEU A 274 -31.89 -15.30 -14.76
N THR A 275 -31.59 -16.39 -15.44
CA THR A 275 -32.15 -17.71 -15.13
C THR A 275 -31.77 -18.11 -13.69
N LEU A 276 -30.52 -17.94 -13.31
CA LEU A 276 -30.06 -18.22 -11.95
C LEU A 276 -30.86 -17.39 -10.92
N LEU A 277 -31.00 -16.08 -11.14
CA LEU A 277 -31.75 -15.20 -10.23
C LEU A 277 -33.23 -15.55 -10.09
N GLN A 278 -33.83 -16.15 -11.10
CA GLN A 278 -35.24 -16.51 -11.11
C GLN A 278 -35.52 -17.93 -10.59
N THR A 279 -34.55 -18.84 -10.65
CA THR A 279 -34.77 -20.26 -10.36
C THR A 279 -34.09 -20.75 -9.09
N ASP A 280 -33.03 -20.07 -8.64
CA ASP A 280 -32.35 -20.42 -7.39
C ASP A 280 -33.23 -20.06 -6.18
N THR A 281 -33.41 -21.00 -5.27
CA THR A 281 -34.33 -20.88 -4.13
C THR A 281 -33.96 -19.80 -3.13
N GLU A 282 -32.69 -19.41 -3.08
CA GLU A 282 -32.19 -18.37 -2.17
C GLU A 282 -32.11 -17.01 -2.86
N LEU A 283 -31.81 -16.98 -4.16
CA LEU A 283 -31.65 -15.73 -4.92
C LEU A 283 -32.99 -15.16 -5.38
N ALA A 284 -33.93 -15.99 -5.82
CA ALA A 284 -35.20 -15.54 -6.40
C ALA A 284 -36.03 -14.62 -5.44
N PRO A 285 -36.16 -14.91 -4.15
CA PRO A 285 -36.83 -14.00 -3.23
C PRO A 285 -36.11 -12.65 -3.09
N LEU A 286 -34.78 -12.64 -3.04
CA LEU A 286 -33.97 -11.43 -2.91
C LEU A 286 -34.01 -10.59 -4.19
N TYR A 287 -33.97 -11.24 -5.35
CA TYR A 287 -34.11 -10.59 -6.65
C TYR A 287 -35.49 -9.90 -6.76
N THR A 288 -36.57 -10.62 -6.44
CA THR A 288 -37.94 -10.08 -6.43
C THR A 288 -38.05 -8.88 -5.49
N ALA A 289 -37.53 -9.01 -4.27
CA ALA A 289 -37.55 -7.92 -3.30
C ALA A 289 -36.77 -6.68 -3.77
N ALA A 290 -35.66 -6.85 -4.47
CA ALA A 290 -34.89 -5.72 -5.04
C ALA A 290 -35.72 -5.00 -6.13
N ILE A 291 -36.37 -5.74 -7.03
CA ILE A 291 -37.25 -5.17 -8.08
C ILE A 291 -38.42 -4.40 -7.45
N GLU A 292 -39.11 -4.98 -6.44
CA GLU A 292 -40.20 -4.33 -5.73
C GLU A 292 -39.79 -3.03 -5.02
N LYS A 293 -38.53 -2.91 -4.61
CA LYS A 293 -37.95 -1.69 -4.05
C LYS A 293 -37.49 -0.68 -5.08
N GLY A 294 -37.67 -0.96 -6.37
CA GLY A 294 -37.38 -0.04 -7.47
C GLY A 294 -35.98 -0.12 -8.06
N TYR A 295 -35.18 -1.14 -7.68
CA TYR A 295 -33.92 -1.39 -8.36
C TYR A 295 -34.14 -1.95 -9.77
N SER A 296 -33.36 -1.46 -10.73
CA SER A 296 -33.23 -2.08 -12.03
C SER A 296 -32.02 -3.02 -12.04
N ILE A 297 -32.23 -4.29 -12.33
CA ILE A 297 -31.13 -5.25 -12.49
C ILE A 297 -30.89 -5.40 -13.98
N ALA A 298 -29.73 -4.93 -14.44
CA ALA A 298 -29.28 -5.01 -15.83
C ALA A 298 -28.22 -6.10 -16.00
N PHE A 299 -28.02 -6.56 -17.22
CA PHE A 299 -27.03 -7.59 -17.59
C PHE A 299 -26.18 -7.09 -18.76
N ALA A 300 -24.85 -7.14 -18.64
CA ALA A 300 -23.92 -6.69 -19.66
C ALA A 300 -22.69 -7.63 -19.81
#